data_54422e2ef20879047dd3754511312ee9
#
_entry.id   54422e2ef20879047dd3754511312ee9
#
_cell.length_a   1.000
_cell.length_b   1.000
_cell.length_c   1.000
_cell.angle_alpha   90.00
_cell.angle_beta   90.00
_cell.angle_gamma   90.00
#
_symmetry.space_group_name_H-M   'P 1'
#
loop_
_entity.id
_entity.type
_entity.pdbx_description
1 polymer ?
#
loop_
_entity_poly.entity_id
_entity_poly.type
_entity_poly.pdbx_seq_one_letter_code
_entity_poly.pdbx_strand_id
1 'polypeptide(L)'
;MSQADWSAWPAPAKLNLFLRIVGRRPDGYHRLQTVFRLLEWGDTIRLRPRDDGRIVRHGAAALGVAEQDDLAVRAANLLQNEAKSGQGADIIVEKRIPTGAGLGGGSSDAGTVLVALNRLWGLNWETARLAGLGLRLGADVPVFVRGDNAWAEGVGEILTPIELPPAWYLLVDPGVHAATADLFQAPELTRDSPPATISDFVSGTPLGNAFEPVLRRREPAVEAAFRALAQVGEPRLTGSGSGCFVEFVDRVSAEAGLAALPPGLNGWIAPGASRSPLHRTLETR
;
A
#
# COMPACT_ATOMS: atom_id res chain seq x y z
N MET A 1 -2.31 28.68 -16.41
CA MET A 1 -1.43 28.26 -15.30
C MET A 1 -0.31 27.45 -15.92
N SER A 2 0.94 27.84 -15.74
CA SER A 2 2.11 27.20 -16.35
C SER A 2 2.29 25.79 -15.78
N GLN A 3 2.62 24.80 -16.65
CA GLN A 3 3.00 23.44 -16.25
C GLN A 3 4.33 23.39 -15.47
N ALA A 4 5.08 24.50 -15.45
CA ALA A 4 6.45 24.59 -14.93
C ALA A 4 6.60 24.48 -13.41
N ASP A 5 5.50 24.62 -12.65
CA ASP A 5 5.58 24.71 -11.18
C ASP A 5 5.18 23.41 -10.44
N TRP A 6 4.65 22.40 -11.15
CA TRP A 6 4.23 21.14 -10.56
C TRP A 6 5.36 20.12 -10.52
N SER A 7 5.56 19.50 -9.35
CA SER A 7 6.44 18.36 -9.19
C SER A 7 5.64 17.07 -9.10
N ALA A 8 6.09 16.01 -9.80
CA ALA A 8 5.45 14.70 -9.81
C ALA A 8 6.23 13.73 -8.90
N TRP A 9 5.52 12.98 -8.06
CA TRP A 9 6.06 12.07 -7.05
C TRP A 9 5.39 10.72 -7.16
N PRO A 10 6.14 9.62 -7.32
CA PRO A 10 5.57 8.28 -7.35
C PRO A 10 4.97 7.91 -5.98
N ALA A 11 3.78 7.33 -5.99
CA ALA A 11 3.13 6.74 -4.82
C ALA A 11 2.95 5.24 -5.07
N PRO A 12 3.97 4.41 -4.74
CA PRO A 12 4.00 2.99 -5.10
C PRO A 12 2.93 2.19 -4.39
N ALA A 13 2.39 1.16 -5.03
CA ALA A 13 1.61 0.14 -4.36
C ALA A 13 2.49 -0.76 -3.48
N LYS A 14 1.85 -1.54 -2.59
CA LYS A 14 2.48 -2.60 -1.81
C LYS A 14 1.72 -3.91 -1.94
N LEU A 15 2.39 -5.01 -1.69
CA LEU A 15 1.80 -6.31 -1.38
C LEU A 15 2.10 -6.68 0.07
N ASN A 16 1.19 -7.43 0.68
CA ASN A 16 1.49 -8.26 1.83
C ASN A 16 1.81 -9.66 1.30
N LEU A 17 3.07 -10.09 1.36
CA LEU A 17 3.47 -11.40 0.86
C LEU A 17 2.91 -12.56 1.71
N PHE A 18 2.55 -12.28 2.93
CA PHE A 18 1.69 -13.04 3.82
C PHE A 18 1.05 -12.08 4.81
N LEU A 19 0.03 -12.49 5.57
CA LEU A 19 -0.53 -11.70 6.64
C LEU A 19 -1.11 -12.63 7.72
N ARG A 20 -0.50 -12.65 8.89
CA ARG A 20 -0.95 -13.41 10.05
C ARG A 20 -1.49 -12.49 11.14
N ILE A 21 -2.50 -12.97 11.85
CA ILE A 21 -2.97 -12.36 13.09
C ILE A 21 -2.46 -13.25 14.22
N VAL A 22 -1.52 -12.73 15.02
CA VAL A 22 -0.81 -13.48 16.07
C VAL A 22 -1.31 -13.16 17.48
N GLY A 23 -2.41 -12.45 17.58
CA GLY A 23 -3.06 -12.14 18.84
C GLY A 23 -3.83 -10.83 18.82
N ARG A 24 -4.35 -10.45 19.98
CA ARG A 24 -5.10 -9.22 20.19
C ARG A 24 -4.50 -8.41 21.32
N ARG A 25 -4.45 -7.09 21.15
CA ARG A 25 -4.00 -6.15 22.18
C ARG A 25 -5.11 -5.84 23.17
N PRO A 26 -4.79 -5.38 24.40
CA PRO A 26 -5.79 -4.95 25.37
C PRO A 26 -6.69 -3.81 24.89
N ASP A 27 -6.18 -2.93 23.97
CA ASP A 27 -6.91 -1.85 23.34
C ASP A 27 -7.85 -2.31 22.21
N GLY A 28 -7.91 -3.64 21.96
CA GLY A 28 -8.78 -4.25 20.96
C GLY A 28 -8.18 -4.40 19.57
N TYR A 29 -7.03 -3.78 19.28
CA TYR A 29 -6.33 -3.96 18.01
C TYR A 29 -5.71 -5.34 17.89
N HIS A 30 -5.62 -5.86 16.67
CA HIS A 30 -4.97 -7.14 16.40
C HIS A 30 -3.47 -6.95 16.20
N ARG A 31 -2.68 -7.89 16.74
CA ARG A 31 -1.25 -7.97 16.43
C ARG A 31 -1.08 -8.76 15.15
N LEU A 32 -0.38 -8.16 14.21
CA LEU A 32 -0.13 -8.69 12.88
C LEU A 32 1.32 -9.06 12.70
N GLN A 33 1.57 -9.98 11.79
CA GLN A 33 2.87 -10.21 11.16
C GLN A 33 2.68 -10.28 9.65
N THR A 34 3.53 -9.58 8.92
CA THR A 34 3.50 -9.56 7.45
C THR A 34 4.87 -9.21 6.88
N VAL A 35 5.05 -9.43 5.58
CA VAL A 35 6.11 -8.81 4.79
C VAL A 35 5.50 -7.87 3.79
N PHE A 36 5.89 -6.61 3.84
CA PHE A 36 5.56 -5.62 2.82
C PHE A 36 6.56 -5.69 1.66
N ARG A 37 6.03 -5.83 0.44
CA ARG A 37 6.74 -5.70 -0.81
C ARG A 37 6.26 -4.48 -1.55
N LEU A 38 7.11 -3.48 -1.75
CA LEU A 38 6.80 -2.32 -2.58
C LEU A 38 6.89 -2.68 -4.06
N LEU A 39 6.09 -2.02 -4.89
CA LEU A 39 6.03 -2.25 -6.34
C LEU A 39 6.58 -1.06 -7.13
N GLU A 40 7.13 -1.32 -8.31
CA GLU A 40 7.51 -0.29 -9.31
C GLU A 40 6.29 0.29 -10.05
N TRP A 41 5.13 0.17 -9.46
CA TRP A 41 3.86 0.59 -10.01
C TRP A 41 3.00 1.20 -8.89
N GLY A 42 2.24 2.22 -9.24
CA GLY A 42 1.39 2.91 -8.27
C GLY A 42 0.75 4.17 -8.83
N ASP A 43 0.29 5.01 -7.92
CA ASP A 43 -0.29 6.33 -8.21
C ASP A 43 0.81 7.37 -8.46
N THR A 44 0.42 8.56 -8.88
CA THR A 44 1.30 9.73 -8.97
C THR A 44 0.68 10.89 -8.21
N ILE A 45 1.45 11.47 -7.30
CA ILE A 45 1.08 12.70 -6.61
C ILE A 45 1.77 13.87 -7.30
N ARG A 46 0.98 14.84 -7.76
CA ARG A 46 1.55 16.12 -8.21
C ARG A 46 1.36 17.16 -7.13
N LEU A 47 2.44 17.86 -6.82
CA LEU A 47 2.48 18.90 -5.79
C LEU A 47 3.00 20.20 -6.36
N ARG A 48 2.42 21.30 -5.89
CA ARG A 48 2.91 22.65 -6.09
C ARG A 48 2.82 23.41 -4.77
N PRO A 49 3.96 23.91 -4.22
CA PRO A 49 3.94 24.74 -3.01
C PRO A 49 3.12 26.01 -3.20
N ARG A 50 2.56 26.51 -2.09
CA ARG A 50 1.76 27.74 -1.98
C ARG A 50 2.26 28.56 -0.79
N ASP A 51 2.29 29.87 -0.95
CA ASP A 51 2.71 30.81 0.11
C ASP A 51 1.53 31.35 0.94
N ASP A 52 0.27 30.99 0.55
CA ASP A 52 -0.95 31.44 1.22
C ASP A 52 -1.45 30.51 2.34
N GLY A 53 -0.69 29.46 2.65
CA GLY A 53 -1.00 28.49 3.70
C GLY A 53 -2.17 27.54 3.39
N ARG A 54 -2.77 27.61 2.21
CA ARG A 54 -3.92 26.77 1.86
C ARG A 54 -3.48 25.41 1.32
N ILE A 55 -4.15 24.35 1.80
CA ILE A 55 -4.05 23.02 1.19
C ILE A 55 -5.27 22.85 0.25
N VAL A 56 -5.05 22.63 -1.03
CA VAL A 56 -6.10 22.57 -2.05
C VAL A 56 -5.92 21.33 -2.90
N ARG A 57 -6.93 20.46 -2.92
CA ARG A 57 -6.99 19.33 -3.85
C ARG A 57 -7.58 19.77 -5.19
N HIS A 58 -6.88 19.48 -6.27
CA HIS A 58 -7.35 19.70 -7.64
C HIS A 58 -7.77 18.38 -8.29
N GLY A 59 -8.64 18.48 -9.29
CA GLY A 59 -9.20 17.32 -9.99
C GLY A 59 -10.58 16.97 -9.47
N ALA A 60 -11.33 16.23 -10.29
CA ALA A 60 -12.71 15.88 -9.98
C ALA A 60 -12.77 15.00 -8.72
N ALA A 61 -13.94 15.02 -8.07
CA ALA A 61 -14.33 14.05 -7.05
C ALA A 61 -14.40 12.59 -7.61
N ALA A 62 -13.63 12.32 -8.66
CA ALA A 62 -13.52 11.03 -9.37
C ALA A 62 -13.13 9.86 -8.46
N LEU A 63 -12.70 10.16 -7.23
CA LEU A 63 -12.30 9.15 -6.24
C LEU A 63 -13.46 8.73 -5.32
N GLY A 64 -14.64 9.36 -5.44
CA GLY A 64 -15.77 9.08 -4.53
C GLY A 64 -15.49 9.42 -3.05
N VAL A 65 -14.34 10.07 -2.75
CA VAL A 65 -13.91 10.43 -1.40
C VAL A 65 -14.02 11.94 -1.24
N ALA A 66 -14.68 12.41 -0.20
CA ALA A 66 -14.74 13.82 0.13
C ALA A 66 -13.32 14.35 0.44
N GLU A 67 -13.06 15.64 0.12
CA GLU A 67 -11.71 16.19 0.24
C GLU A 67 -11.15 16.09 1.67
N GLN A 68 -11.98 16.30 2.69
CA GLN A 68 -11.59 16.18 4.09
C GLN A 68 -11.22 14.75 4.51
N ASP A 69 -11.69 13.73 3.78
CA ASP A 69 -11.44 12.31 4.06
C ASP A 69 -10.27 11.76 3.23
N ASP A 70 -9.81 12.53 2.24
CA ASP A 70 -8.66 12.17 1.40
C ASP A 70 -7.38 12.14 2.21
N LEU A 71 -6.72 10.98 2.27
CA LEU A 71 -5.51 10.80 3.05
C LEU A 71 -4.34 11.68 2.59
N ALA A 72 -4.27 12.02 1.30
CA ALA A 72 -3.25 12.96 0.79
C ALA A 72 -3.46 14.37 1.37
N VAL A 73 -4.71 14.85 1.38
CA VAL A 73 -5.07 16.15 1.98
C VAL A 73 -4.83 16.14 3.49
N ARG A 74 -5.27 15.08 4.16
CA ARG A 74 -5.06 14.91 5.61
C ARG A 74 -3.57 14.88 5.98
N ALA A 75 -2.74 14.24 5.16
CA ALA A 75 -1.29 14.19 5.34
C ALA A 75 -0.66 15.59 5.24
N ALA A 76 -1.05 16.37 4.23
CA ALA A 76 -0.57 17.73 4.07
C ALA A 76 -0.97 18.64 5.25
N ASN A 77 -2.24 18.60 5.65
CA ASN A 77 -2.74 19.35 6.81
C ASN A 77 -2.04 18.93 8.11
N LEU A 78 -1.83 17.63 8.31
CA LEU A 78 -1.17 17.10 9.49
C LEU A 78 0.29 17.58 9.57
N LEU A 79 1.03 17.51 8.46
CA LEU A 79 2.41 17.98 8.39
C LEU A 79 2.49 19.49 8.62
N GLN A 80 1.62 20.28 7.99
CA GLN A 80 1.54 21.73 8.13
C GLN A 80 1.33 22.13 9.59
N ASN A 81 0.36 21.51 10.27
CA ASN A 81 0.02 21.80 11.66
C ASN A 81 1.19 21.44 12.61
N GLU A 82 1.81 20.29 12.43
CA GLU A 82 2.94 19.84 13.27
C GLU A 82 4.20 20.68 13.04
N ALA A 83 4.41 21.15 11.81
CA ALA A 83 5.53 22.04 11.47
C ALA A 83 5.25 23.50 11.83
N LYS A 84 4.00 23.86 12.16
CA LYS A 84 3.53 25.24 12.29
C LYS A 84 3.95 26.09 11.07
N SER A 85 3.85 25.47 9.89
CA SER A 85 4.27 26.08 8.64
C SER A 85 3.17 27.01 8.12
N GLY A 86 3.58 28.19 7.64
CA GLY A 86 2.70 29.07 6.86
C GLY A 86 2.57 28.66 5.38
N GLN A 87 3.30 27.64 4.93
CA GLN A 87 3.28 27.17 3.56
C GLN A 87 2.07 26.25 3.33
N GLY A 88 1.51 26.30 2.11
CA GLY A 88 0.46 25.44 1.64
C GLY A 88 0.88 24.60 0.47
N ALA A 89 -0.07 23.86 -0.11
CA ALA A 89 0.16 23.04 -1.30
C ALA A 89 -1.12 22.90 -2.13
N ASP A 90 -0.94 22.92 -3.45
CA ASP A 90 -1.88 22.33 -4.39
C ASP A 90 -1.53 20.85 -4.58
N ILE A 91 -2.54 19.99 -4.59
CA ILE A 91 -2.40 18.53 -4.67
C ILE A 91 -3.25 17.98 -5.81
N ILE A 92 -2.67 17.17 -6.69
CA ILE A 92 -3.39 16.32 -7.64
C ILE A 92 -3.01 14.88 -7.35
N VAL A 93 -4.00 14.00 -7.24
CA VAL A 93 -3.81 12.56 -7.10
C VAL A 93 -4.21 11.87 -8.40
N GLU A 94 -3.23 11.33 -9.14
CA GLU A 94 -3.46 10.55 -10.34
C GLU A 94 -3.53 9.07 -9.96
N LYS A 95 -4.76 8.55 -9.81
CA LYS A 95 -5.01 7.18 -9.33
C LYS A 95 -4.82 6.14 -10.42
N ARG A 96 -4.07 5.09 -10.06
CA ARG A 96 -3.91 3.84 -10.80
C ARG A 96 -4.18 2.63 -9.90
N ILE A 97 -3.93 2.75 -8.60
CA ILE A 97 -4.16 1.69 -7.62
C ILE A 97 -5.66 1.58 -7.36
N PRO A 98 -6.29 0.43 -7.60
CA PRO A 98 -7.71 0.21 -7.30
C PRO A 98 -8.02 0.47 -5.83
N THR A 99 -9.13 1.17 -5.56
CA THR A 99 -9.57 1.45 -4.21
C THR A 99 -10.09 0.17 -3.54
N GLY A 100 -9.65 -0.12 -2.33
CA GLY A 100 -10.13 -1.26 -1.57
C GLY A 100 -9.53 -2.62 -1.96
N ALA A 101 -8.52 -2.64 -2.83
CA ALA A 101 -7.86 -3.88 -3.28
C ALA A 101 -6.72 -4.38 -2.35
N GLY A 102 -6.56 -3.84 -1.14
CA GLY A 102 -5.49 -4.25 -0.23
C GLY A 102 -4.07 -3.85 -0.66
N LEU A 103 -3.93 -2.99 -1.68
CA LEU A 103 -2.66 -2.55 -2.27
C LEU A 103 -2.08 -1.28 -1.62
N GLY A 104 -2.75 -0.72 -0.62
CA GLY A 104 -2.26 0.39 0.19
C GLY A 104 -2.30 1.77 -0.49
N GLY A 105 -3.12 1.98 -1.55
CA GLY A 105 -3.10 3.19 -2.37
C GLY A 105 -3.24 4.49 -1.57
N GLY A 106 -4.27 4.65 -0.75
CA GLY A 106 -4.46 5.87 0.06
C GLY A 106 -3.35 6.09 1.08
N SER A 107 -2.80 5.02 1.68
CA SER A 107 -1.66 5.12 2.60
C SER A 107 -0.37 5.50 1.86
N SER A 108 -0.20 5.04 0.63
CA SER A 108 0.91 5.43 -0.25
C SER A 108 0.82 6.90 -0.63
N ASP A 109 -0.37 7.37 -1.01
CA ASP A 109 -0.62 8.77 -1.32
C ASP A 109 -0.24 9.67 -0.13
N ALA A 110 -0.71 9.31 1.07
CA ALA A 110 -0.39 10.02 2.31
C ALA A 110 1.11 10.02 2.63
N GLY A 111 1.75 8.85 2.55
CA GLY A 111 3.20 8.72 2.77
C GLY A 111 4.00 9.56 1.79
N THR A 112 3.61 9.54 0.51
CA THR A 112 4.23 10.34 -0.55
C THR A 112 4.08 11.83 -0.28
N VAL A 113 2.91 12.29 0.11
CA VAL A 113 2.66 13.71 0.46
C VAL A 113 3.54 14.14 1.65
N LEU A 114 3.60 13.33 2.73
CA LEU A 114 4.45 13.64 3.88
C LEU A 114 5.92 13.81 3.48
N VAL A 115 6.46 12.87 2.72
CA VAL A 115 7.86 12.86 2.30
C VAL A 115 8.15 14.00 1.33
N ALA A 116 7.30 14.18 0.32
CA ALA A 116 7.49 15.19 -0.70
C ALA A 116 7.35 16.63 -0.15
N LEU A 117 6.33 16.90 0.68
CA LEU A 117 6.15 18.22 1.29
C LEU A 117 7.22 18.52 2.33
N ASN A 118 7.72 17.53 3.06
CA ASN A 118 8.89 17.69 3.93
C ASN A 118 10.09 18.25 3.15
N ARG A 119 10.31 17.77 1.93
CA ARG A 119 11.35 18.25 1.03
C ARG A 119 11.02 19.63 0.45
N LEU A 120 9.80 19.79 -0.11
CA LEU A 120 9.38 21.02 -0.80
C LEU A 120 9.25 22.21 0.15
N TRP A 121 8.86 21.99 1.40
CA TRP A 121 8.77 23.04 2.43
C TRP A 121 10.09 23.26 3.18
N GLY A 122 11.15 22.53 2.86
CA GLY A 122 12.47 22.67 3.48
C GLY A 122 12.49 22.30 4.96
N LEU A 123 11.57 21.44 5.43
CA LEU A 123 11.48 21.07 6.84
C LEU A 123 12.65 20.17 7.26
N ASN A 124 13.13 19.32 6.35
CA ASN A 124 14.24 18.39 6.55
C ASN A 124 14.08 17.49 7.80
N TRP A 125 12.85 17.08 8.11
CA TRP A 125 12.61 16.16 9.21
C TRP A 125 13.10 14.75 8.86
N GLU A 126 13.60 14.07 9.86
CA GLU A 126 14.05 12.68 9.72
C GLU A 126 12.90 11.74 9.39
N THR A 127 13.21 10.70 8.65
CA THR A 127 12.25 9.66 8.21
C THR A 127 11.48 9.05 9.39
N ALA A 128 12.16 8.83 10.53
CA ALA A 128 11.51 8.29 11.72
C ALA A 128 10.39 9.19 12.27
N ARG A 129 10.59 10.52 12.24
CA ARG A 129 9.58 11.51 12.66
C ARG A 129 8.40 11.50 11.71
N LEU A 130 8.66 11.50 10.40
CA LEU A 130 7.61 11.44 9.37
C LEU A 130 6.81 10.12 9.46
N ALA A 131 7.48 9.00 9.69
CA ALA A 131 6.82 7.70 9.87
C ALA A 131 5.90 7.69 11.10
N GLY A 132 6.36 8.28 12.22
CA GLY A 132 5.52 8.46 13.41
C GLY A 132 4.30 9.35 13.15
N LEU A 133 4.46 10.39 12.33
CA LEU A 133 3.33 11.23 11.89
C LEU A 133 2.38 10.44 10.99
N GLY A 134 2.93 9.67 10.05
CA GLY A 134 2.18 8.82 9.13
C GLY A 134 1.34 7.76 9.83
N LEU A 135 1.82 7.21 10.94
CA LEU A 135 1.07 6.23 11.73
C LEU A 135 -0.29 6.77 12.23
N ARG A 136 -0.39 8.07 12.47
CA ARG A 136 -1.65 8.75 12.86
C ARG A 136 -2.69 8.78 11.73
N LEU A 137 -2.26 8.56 10.48
CA LEU A 137 -3.12 8.51 9.29
C LEU A 137 -3.54 7.07 8.96
N GLY A 138 -2.66 6.10 9.23
CA GLY A 138 -2.92 4.69 8.97
C GLY A 138 -1.71 3.80 9.24
N ALA A 139 -1.96 2.55 9.56
CA ALA A 139 -0.93 1.57 9.93
C ALA A 139 0.07 1.28 8.79
N ASP A 140 -0.38 1.34 7.53
CA ASP A 140 0.47 1.10 6.36
C ASP A 140 1.27 2.35 5.92
N VAL A 141 0.94 3.58 6.41
CA VAL A 141 1.64 4.80 5.98
C VAL A 141 3.15 4.76 6.30
N PRO A 142 3.59 4.25 7.47
CA PRO A 142 5.00 4.20 7.82
C PRO A 142 5.88 3.45 6.82
N VAL A 143 5.41 2.35 6.19
CA VAL A 143 6.24 1.61 5.21
C VAL A 143 6.50 2.44 3.96
N PHE A 144 5.54 3.23 3.50
CA PHE A 144 5.71 4.12 2.35
C PHE A 144 6.64 5.30 2.68
N VAL A 145 6.57 5.82 3.91
CA VAL A 145 7.48 6.87 4.39
C VAL A 145 8.91 6.36 4.50
N ARG A 146 9.13 5.12 4.98
CA ARG A 146 10.47 4.51 5.08
C ARG A 146 11.04 4.11 3.73
N GLY A 147 10.19 3.60 2.85
CA GLY A 147 10.55 3.29 1.46
C GLY A 147 11.32 1.99 1.25
N ASP A 148 11.42 1.13 2.26
CA ASP A 148 12.06 -0.17 2.18
C ASP A 148 11.02 -1.30 2.25
N ASN A 149 11.32 -2.45 1.63
CA ASN A 149 10.60 -3.67 1.93
C ASN A 149 10.84 -4.05 3.39
N ALA A 150 9.84 -4.53 4.08
CA ALA A 150 9.99 -4.74 5.51
C ALA A 150 9.18 -5.94 6.03
N TRP A 151 9.77 -6.66 6.96
CA TRP A 151 9.04 -7.44 7.95
C TRP A 151 8.33 -6.47 8.88
N ALA A 152 7.03 -6.69 9.10
CA ALA A 152 6.20 -5.82 9.90
C ALA A 152 5.48 -6.57 11.02
N GLU A 153 5.45 -5.96 12.19
CA GLU A 153 4.81 -6.44 13.39
C GLU A 153 3.96 -5.34 14.05
N GLY A 154 3.37 -5.63 15.20
CA GLY A 154 2.45 -4.70 15.85
C GLY A 154 1.09 -4.66 15.16
N VAL A 155 0.60 -3.48 14.80
CA VAL A 155 -0.54 -3.32 13.88
C VAL A 155 -0.08 -3.14 12.42
N GLY A 156 1.25 -3.31 12.15
CA GLY A 156 1.92 -3.10 10.88
C GLY A 156 2.98 -1.99 10.91
N GLU A 157 3.17 -1.33 12.05
CA GLU A 157 4.02 -0.15 12.24
C GLU A 157 5.44 -0.45 12.67
N ILE A 158 5.69 -1.63 13.26
CA ILE A 158 7.03 -2.04 13.69
C ILE A 158 7.73 -2.68 12.49
N LEU A 159 8.58 -1.91 11.84
CA LEU A 159 9.18 -2.27 10.56
C LEU A 159 10.66 -2.60 10.71
N THR A 160 11.02 -3.82 10.31
CA THR A 160 12.40 -4.28 10.17
C THR A 160 12.69 -4.42 8.67
N PRO A 161 13.59 -3.61 8.09
CA PRO A 161 13.93 -3.73 6.66
C PRO A 161 14.43 -5.13 6.32
N ILE A 162 14.00 -5.65 5.17
CA ILE A 162 14.48 -6.93 4.62
C ILE A 162 14.76 -6.80 3.12
N GLU A 163 15.78 -7.50 2.68
CA GLU A 163 16.05 -7.65 1.25
C GLU A 163 15.19 -8.78 0.68
N LEU A 164 14.54 -8.50 -0.45
CA LEU A 164 13.73 -9.46 -1.18
C LEU A 164 14.31 -9.67 -2.57
N PRO A 165 14.34 -10.91 -3.07
CA PRO A 165 14.82 -11.18 -4.43
C PRO A 165 13.99 -10.43 -5.46
N PRO A 166 14.58 -10.12 -6.65
CA PRO A 166 13.81 -9.61 -7.77
C PRO A 166 12.64 -10.57 -8.10
N ALA A 167 11.46 -10.01 -8.32
CA ALA A 167 10.27 -10.77 -8.68
C ALA A 167 9.31 -9.90 -9.48
N TRP A 168 8.43 -10.55 -10.25
CA TRP A 168 7.31 -9.95 -10.95
C TRP A 168 6.00 -10.47 -10.35
N TYR A 169 5.00 -9.65 -10.37
CA TYR A 169 3.70 -9.98 -9.79
C TYR A 169 2.61 -9.78 -10.85
N LEU A 170 1.79 -10.81 -11.05
CA LEU A 170 0.50 -10.69 -11.71
C LEU A 170 -0.53 -10.36 -10.63
N LEU A 171 -1.15 -9.19 -10.76
CA LEU A 171 -2.17 -8.70 -9.85
C LEU A 171 -3.54 -8.80 -10.52
N VAL A 172 -4.55 -9.16 -9.73
CA VAL A 172 -5.94 -9.19 -10.16
C VAL A 172 -6.79 -8.46 -9.13
N ASP A 173 -7.62 -7.52 -9.62
CA ASP A 173 -8.68 -6.89 -8.84
C ASP A 173 -10.01 -7.59 -9.15
N PRO A 174 -10.60 -8.33 -8.20
CA PRO A 174 -11.90 -8.99 -8.40
C PRO A 174 -13.09 -8.01 -8.51
N GLY A 175 -12.86 -6.70 -8.34
CA GLY A 175 -13.89 -5.67 -8.44
C GLY A 175 -14.89 -5.65 -7.29
N VAL A 176 -14.56 -6.24 -6.14
CA VAL A 176 -15.38 -6.22 -4.92
C VAL A 176 -14.66 -5.48 -3.80
N HIS A 177 -15.42 -4.76 -2.99
CA HIS A 177 -14.90 -4.05 -1.83
C HIS A 177 -15.32 -4.76 -0.55
N ALA A 178 -14.35 -5.29 0.19
CA ALA A 178 -14.58 -5.85 1.51
C ALA A 178 -14.13 -4.86 2.59
N ALA A 179 -15.05 -4.42 3.45
CA ALA A 179 -14.71 -3.53 4.54
C ALA A 179 -13.77 -4.25 5.53
N THR A 180 -12.56 -3.75 5.67
CA THR A 180 -11.53 -4.36 6.55
C THR A 180 -12.04 -4.53 7.99
N ALA A 181 -12.83 -3.56 8.50
CA ALA A 181 -13.41 -3.63 9.85
C ALA A 181 -14.33 -4.84 10.02
N ASP A 182 -15.15 -5.15 9.01
CA ASP A 182 -16.09 -6.30 9.04
C ASP A 182 -15.33 -7.63 9.00
N LEU A 183 -14.23 -7.68 8.24
CA LEU A 183 -13.38 -8.87 8.20
C LEU A 183 -12.69 -9.12 9.53
N PHE A 184 -12.21 -8.06 10.22
CA PHE A 184 -11.67 -8.22 11.57
C PHE A 184 -12.68 -8.69 12.61
N GLN A 185 -13.98 -8.47 12.38
CA GLN A 185 -15.05 -8.94 13.26
C GLN A 185 -15.60 -10.31 12.86
N ALA A 186 -15.20 -10.85 11.73
CA ALA A 186 -15.68 -12.14 11.25
C ALA A 186 -15.42 -13.25 12.28
N PRO A 187 -16.43 -14.02 12.71
CA PRO A 187 -16.25 -15.07 13.72
C PRO A 187 -15.32 -16.19 13.26
N GLU A 188 -15.25 -16.44 11.97
CA GLU A 188 -14.38 -17.45 11.35
C GLU A 188 -12.94 -17.00 11.12
N LEU A 189 -12.60 -15.76 11.46
CA LEU A 189 -11.23 -15.23 11.30
C LEU A 189 -10.29 -15.85 12.34
N THR A 190 -9.19 -16.45 11.90
CA THR A 190 -8.12 -16.93 12.78
C THR A 190 -7.36 -15.74 13.37
N ARG A 191 -7.28 -15.65 14.72
CA ARG A 191 -6.67 -14.52 15.45
C ARG A 191 -5.50 -14.89 16.33
N ASP A 192 -5.12 -16.15 16.33
CA ASP A 192 -4.11 -16.77 17.20
C ASP A 192 -3.14 -17.63 16.40
N SER A 193 -2.84 -17.21 15.17
CA SER A 193 -1.81 -17.89 14.36
C SER A 193 -0.49 -17.95 15.14
N PRO A 194 0.23 -19.08 15.10
CA PRO A 194 1.57 -19.14 15.68
C PRO A 194 2.45 -18.02 15.10
N PRO A 195 3.20 -17.28 15.94
CA PRO A 195 4.16 -16.31 15.42
C PRO A 195 5.17 -16.98 14.50
N ALA A 196 5.51 -16.29 13.43
CA ALA A 196 6.57 -16.69 12.50
C ALA A 196 7.81 -15.80 12.70
N THR A 197 8.93 -16.23 12.17
CA THR A 197 10.19 -15.48 12.16
C THR A 197 10.57 -15.08 10.75
N ILE A 198 11.48 -14.11 10.62
CA ILE A 198 12.08 -13.76 9.32
C ILE A 198 12.75 -15.00 8.69
N SER A 199 13.35 -15.87 9.50
CA SER A 199 13.96 -17.13 9.03
C SER A 199 12.92 -18.08 8.42
N ASP A 200 11.73 -18.20 9.02
CA ASP A 200 10.64 -19.02 8.47
C ASP A 200 10.20 -18.49 7.10
N PHE A 201 10.06 -17.17 6.98
CA PHE A 201 9.71 -16.53 5.71
C PHE A 201 10.78 -16.77 4.64
N VAL A 202 12.06 -16.54 4.97
CA VAL A 202 13.19 -16.70 4.02
C VAL A 202 13.39 -18.15 3.61
N SER A 203 13.10 -19.12 4.49
CA SER A 203 13.16 -20.56 4.17
C SER A 203 11.96 -21.05 3.33
N GLY A 204 11.01 -20.17 2.99
CA GLY A 204 9.86 -20.52 2.18
C GLY A 204 8.74 -21.25 2.93
N THR A 205 8.71 -21.17 4.27
CA THR A 205 7.59 -21.71 5.05
C THR A 205 6.28 -21.06 4.62
N PRO A 206 5.22 -21.83 4.27
CA PRO A 206 3.93 -21.26 3.92
C PRO A 206 3.30 -20.53 5.11
N LEU A 207 3.17 -19.22 5.02
CA LEU A 207 2.65 -18.38 6.11
C LEU A 207 1.19 -17.96 5.93
N GLY A 208 0.71 -17.93 4.68
CA GLY A 208 -0.69 -17.66 4.32
C GLY A 208 -1.17 -16.24 4.63
N ASN A 209 -2.45 -16.01 4.42
CA ASN A 209 -3.13 -14.76 4.78
C ASN A 209 -4.38 -15.09 5.59
N ALA A 210 -4.50 -14.56 6.81
CA ALA A 210 -5.60 -14.84 7.73
C ALA A 210 -6.99 -14.47 7.16
N PHE A 211 -7.06 -13.45 6.28
CA PHE A 211 -8.31 -13.02 5.66
C PHE A 211 -8.70 -13.86 4.44
N GLU A 212 -7.76 -14.54 3.82
CA GLU A 212 -8.00 -15.30 2.58
C GLU A 212 -9.13 -16.34 2.72
N PRO A 213 -9.14 -17.24 3.72
CA PRO A 213 -10.20 -18.24 3.85
C PRO A 213 -11.57 -17.61 4.10
N VAL A 214 -11.61 -16.47 4.78
CA VAL A 214 -12.84 -15.74 5.08
C VAL A 214 -13.38 -15.11 3.80
N LEU A 215 -12.53 -14.38 3.09
CA LEU A 215 -12.93 -13.59 1.93
C LEU A 215 -13.33 -14.49 0.74
N ARG A 216 -12.59 -15.57 0.50
CA ARG A 216 -12.91 -16.55 -0.56
C ARG A 216 -14.28 -17.21 -0.35
N ARG A 217 -14.69 -17.41 0.92
CA ARG A 217 -16.03 -17.96 1.23
C ARG A 217 -17.14 -16.95 1.08
N ARG A 218 -16.87 -15.67 1.41
CA ARG A 218 -17.89 -14.62 1.42
C ARG A 218 -18.08 -13.97 0.06
N GLU A 219 -17.02 -13.91 -0.76
CA GLU A 219 -16.98 -13.17 -2.02
C GLU A 219 -16.71 -14.13 -3.20
N PRO A 220 -17.74 -14.56 -3.93
CA PRO A 220 -17.58 -15.45 -5.08
C PRO A 220 -16.62 -14.92 -6.15
N ALA A 221 -16.52 -13.60 -6.33
CA ALA A 221 -15.60 -12.98 -7.27
C ALA A 221 -14.14 -13.19 -6.86
N VAL A 222 -13.82 -13.15 -5.56
CA VAL A 222 -12.47 -13.46 -5.03
C VAL A 222 -12.15 -14.93 -5.26
N GLU A 223 -13.09 -15.84 -4.98
CA GLU A 223 -12.89 -17.27 -5.24
C GLU A 223 -12.67 -17.56 -6.73
N ALA A 224 -13.41 -16.88 -7.62
CA ALA A 224 -13.22 -16.99 -9.07
C ALA A 224 -11.83 -16.49 -9.49
N ALA A 225 -11.35 -15.37 -8.95
CA ALA A 225 -10.01 -14.85 -9.20
C ALA A 225 -8.93 -15.84 -8.72
N PHE A 226 -9.08 -16.43 -7.54
CA PHE A 226 -8.17 -17.47 -7.05
C PHE A 226 -8.12 -18.68 -7.96
N ARG A 227 -9.27 -19.17 -8.44
CA ARG A 227 -9.31 -20.30 -9.38
C ARG A 227 -8.63 -20.01 -10.70
N ALA A 228 -8.80 -18.79 -11.23
CA ALA A 228 -8.15 -18.37 -12.47
C ALA A 228 -6.63 -18.27 -12.27
N LEU A 229 -6.18 -17.62 -11.20
CA LEU A 229 -4.77 -17.48 -10.88
C LEU A 229 -4.09 -18.83 -10.58
N ALA A 230 -4.79 -19.80 -10.00
CA ALA A 230 -4.28 -21.14 -9.73
C ALA A 230 -3.89 -21.93 -11.00
N GLN A 231 -4.34 -21.50 -12.18
CA GLN A 231 -3.93 -22.09 -13.47
C GLN A 231 -2.54 -21.61 -13.91
N VAL A 232 -2.03 -20.51 -13.33
CA VAL A 232 -0.78 -19.87 -13.76
C VAL A 232 0.27 -19.78 -12.66
N GLY A 233 -0.09 -20.11 -11.41
CA GLY A 233 0.84 -20.13 -10.28
C GLY A 233 0.13 -20.26 -8.94
N GLU A 234 0.81 -19.94 -7.84
CA GLU A 234 0.26 -19.98 -6.48
C GLU A 234 -0.43 -18.64 -6.15
N PRO A 235 -1.78 -18.60 -6.09
CA PRO A 235 -2.48 -17.36 -5.80
C PRO A 235 -2.40 -17.00 -4.32
N ARG A 236 -2.25 -15.72 -4.02
CA ARG A 236 -2.24 -15.17 -2.67
C ARG A 236 -3.11 -13.91 -2.59
N LEU A 237 -3.72 -13.68 -1.42
CA LEU A 237 -4.44 -12.45 -1.10
C LEU A 237 -3.46 -11.39 -0.58
N THR A 238 -3.60 -10.12 -0.98
CA THR A 238 -2.84 -9.01 -0.39
C THR A 238 -3.68 -8.20 0.60
N GLY A 239 -3.09 -7.90 1.76
CA GLY A 239 -3.80 -7.14 2.80
C GLY A 239 -5.05 -7.87 3.29
N SER A 240 -6.10 -7.10 3.53
CA SER A 240 -7.45 -7.63 3.79
C SER A 240 -8.24 -7.93 2.51
N GLY A 241 -7.60 -7.84 1.35
CA GLY A 241 -8.23 -8.03 0.05
C GLY A 241 -8.88 -6.73 -0.48
N SER A 242 -9.60 -6.82 -1.57
CA SER A 242 -9.93 -8.03 -2.39
C SER A 242 -8.83 -8.45 -3.36
N GLY A 243 -7.78 -7.65 -3.58
CA GLY A 243 -6.73 -7.91 -4.55
C GLY A 243 -5.99 -9.24 -4.31
N CYS A 244 -5.78 -9.96 -5.41
CA CYS A 244 -5.08 -11.23 -5.45
C CYS A 244 -3.83 -11.10 -6.32
N PHE A 245 -2.82 -11.94 -6.07
CA PHE A 245 -1.61 -11.93 -6.88
C PHE A 245 -0.96 -13.29 -6.99
N VAL A 246 -0.14 -13.45 -8.04
CA VAL A 246 0.82 -14.55 -8.22
C VAL A 246 2.19 -13.94 -8.43
N GLU A 247 3.22 -14.57 -7.85
CA GLU A 247 4.62 -14.18 -7.99
C GLU A 247 5.31 -14.98 -9.08
N PHE A 248 6.13 -14.30 -9.89
CA PHE A 248 6.92 -14.89 -10.98
C PHE A 248 8.39 -14.43 -10.87
N VAL A 249 9.28 -15.27 -11.35
CA VAL A 249 10.73 -14.99 -11.34
C VAL A 249 11.12 -13.90 -12.35
N ASP A 250 10.35 -13.74 -13.42
CA ASP A 250 10.66 -12.81 -14.51
C ASP A 250 9.38 -12.24 -15.17
N ARG A 251 9.61 -11.22 -16.01
CA ARG A 251 8.55 -10.52 -16.74
C ARG A 251 7.85 -11.40 -17.75
N VAL A 252 8.57 -12.24 -18.46
CA VAL A 252 8.02 -13.06 -19.55
C VAL A 252 7.00 -14.05 -18.98
N SER A 253 7.34 -14.70 -17.86
CA SER A 253 6.44 -15.61 -17.16
C SER A 253 5.20 -14.89 -16.62
N ALA A 254 5.36 -13.65 -16.09
CA ALA A 254 4.23 -12.84 -15.62
C ALA A 254 3.31 -12.40 -16.77
N GLU A 255 3.88 -12.00 -17.94
CA GLU A 255 3.11 -11.66 -19.14
C GLU A 255 2.34 -12.89 -19.70
N ALA A 256 2.96 -14.06 -19.71
CA ALA A 256 2.30 -15.30 -20.08
C ALA A 256 1.13 -15.63 -19.12
N GLY A 257 1.34 -15.45 -17.81
CA GLY A 257 0.29 -15.61 -16.82
C GLY A 257 -0.88 -14.65 -17.03
N LEU A 258 -0.58 -13.38 -17.31
CA LEU A 258 -1.61 -12.37 -17.62
C LEU A 258 -2.42 -12.72 -18.87
N ALA A 259 -1.74 -13.17 -19.93
CA ALA A 259 -2.39 -13.57 -21.19
C ALA A 259 -3.29 -14.82 -21.03
N ALA A 260 -3.01 -15.66 -20.04
CA ALA A 260 -3.80 -16.86 -19.75
C ALA A 260 -5.03 -16.60 -18.88
N LEU A 261 -5.20 -15.39 -18.34
CA LEU A 261 -6.39 -15.06 -17.54
C LEU A 261 -7.66 -15.09 -18.41
N PRO A 262 -8.78 -15.59 -17.85
CA PRO A 262 -10.05 -15.55 -18.57
C PRO A 262 -10.51 -14.11 -18.82
N PRO A 263 -11.24 -13.85 -19.93
CA PRO A 263 -11.81 -12.54 -20.21
C PRO A 263 -12.67 -12.04 -19.06
N GLY A 264 -12.57 -10.73 -18.78
CA GLY A 264 -13.37 -10.05 -17.75
C GLY A 264 -12.71 -9.95 -16.38
N LEU A 265 -11.56 -10.59 -16.14
CA LEU A 265 -10.74 -10.31 -14.97
C LEU A 265 -9.83 -9.09 -15.23
N ASN A 266 -9.91 -8.12 -14.32
CA ASN A 266 -9.05 -6.94 -14.37
C ASN A 266 -7.67 -7.29 -13.77
N GLY A 267 -6.71 -7.61 -14.63
CA GLY A 267 -5.36 -8.01 -14.23
C GLY A 267 -4.28 -7.16 -14.88
N TRP A 268 -3.14 -7.02 -14.20
CA TRP A 268 -1.95 -6.36 -14.70
C TRP A 268 -0.69 -6.93 -14.06
N ILE A 269 0.48 -6.64 -14.63
CA ILE A 269 1.76 -7.05 -14.06
C ILE A 269 2.52 -5.86 -13.51
N ALA A 270 3.30 -6.10 -12.46
CA ALA A 270 4.20 -5.12 -11.87
C ALA A 270 5.46 -5.78 -11.31
N PRO A 271 6.65 -5.20 -11.49
CA PRO A 271 7.85 -5.68 -10.81
C PRO A 271 7.85 -5.24 -9.34
N GLY A 272 8.43 -6.06 -8.49
CA GLY A 272 8.73 -5.69 -7.12
C GLY A 272 9.89 -4.71 -7.07
N ALA A 273 9.75 -3.66 -6.24
CA ALA A 273 10.80 -2.69 -6.02
C ALA A 273 11.80 -3.18 -4.97
N SER A 274 13.09 -3.02 -5.20
CA SER A 274 14.11 -3.22 -4.15
C SER A 274 14.07 -2.08 -3.13
N ARG A 275 13.80 -0.86 -3.61
CA ARG A 275 13.57 0.35 -2.84
C ARG A 275 12.47 1.18 -3.50
N SER A 276 11.72 1.92 -2.70
CA SER A 276 10.60 2.74 -3.17
C SER A 276 11.00 3.66 -4.34
N PRO A 277 10.21 3.71 -5.43
CA PRO A 277 10.36 4.71 -6.49
C PRO A 277 10.34 6.15 -5.96
N LEU A 278 9.58 6.43 -4.90
CA LEU A 278 9.55 7.74 -4.24
C LEU A 278 10.93 8.14 -3.72
N HIS A 279 11.62 7.22 -3.01
CA HIS A 279 12.92 7.51 -2.42
C HIS A 279 14.01 7.68 -3.48
N ARG A 280 13.98 6.89 -4.57
CA ARG A 280 14.87 7.13 -5.73
C ARG A 280 14.65 8.49 -6.37
N THR A 281 13.40 8.95 -6.45
CA THR A 281 13.08 10.30 -6.95
C THR A 281 13.63 11.40 -6.04
N LEU A 282 13.60 11.19 -4.71
CA LEU A 282 14.19 12.14 -3.75
C LEU A 282 15.71 12.31 -3.89
N GLU A 283 16.41 11.22 -4.19
CA GLU A 283 17.88 11.22 -4.35
C GLU A 283 18.34 11.96 -5.61
N THR A 284 17.47 12.09 -6.60
CA THR A 284 17.75 12.74 -7.88
C THR A 284 17.32 14.20 -7.93
N ARG A 285 16.66 14.72 -6.90
CA ARG A 285 16.16 16.10 -6.77
C ARG A 285 16.85 16.86 -5.63
#